data_3b86c5270e236109bf1a5bb24ab259ef
#
_entry.id   3b86c5270e236109bf1a5bb24ab259ef
#
_cell.length_a   1.000
_cell.length_b   1.000
_cell.length_c   1.000
_cell.angle_alpha   90.00
_cell.angle_beta   90.00
_cell.angle_gamma   90.00
#
_symmetry.space_group_name_H-M   'P 1'
#
loop_
_entity.id
_entity.type
_entity.pdbx_description
1 polymer ?
#
loop_
_entity_poly.entity_id
_entity_poly.type
_entity_poly.pdbx_seq_one_letter_code
_entity_poly.pdbx_strand_id
1 'polypeptide(L)'
;MTTTDKASTKERLLDAAAELFYRDGVSIGVEALCRTAGVSKRSMYQLFASKDEVLAASLERRAPGYAAQLEPGEREDALTPRERILYVFEQAEKLSAEPDYQGCPFLAALVELKDPEHPASVVARTAKERLQSAFRSQAREGGARDPELLSRQLMLIFDGASARAGAHIETLDGLTTATVATLLNAGGVA
;
A
#
# COMPACT_ATOMS: atom_id res chain seq x y z
N MET A 1 9.43 25.60 26.12
CA MET A 1 10.49 25.41 25.10
C MET A 1 10.38 23.98 24.60
N THR A 2 9.67 23.79 23.50
CA THR A 2 9.51 22.49 22.84
C THR A 2 10.78 22.20 22.07
N THR A 3 11.57 21.25 22.54
CA THR A 3 12.68 20.65 21.80
C THR A 3 12.09 19.95 20.57
N THR A 4 12.21 20.58 19.40
CA THR A 4 11.98 19.92 18.11
C THR A 4 13.05 18.85 18.00
N ASP A 5 12.67 17.60 18.23
CA ASP A 5 13.56 16.45 18.10
C ASP A 5 13.99 16.38 16.63
N LYS A 6 15.28 16.62 16.37
CA LYS A 6 15.82 16.65 15.01
C LYS A 6 15.83 15.22 14.50
N ALA A 7 15.00 14.92 13.48
CA ALA A 7 14.91 13.60 12.90
C ALA A 7 16.29 12.97 12.67
N SER A 8 16.43 11.71 13.05
CA SER A 8 17.68 10.97 12.91
C SER A 8 18.09 10.85 11.45
N THR A 9 19.36 10.58 11.17
CA THR A 9 19.86 10.35 9.81
C THR A 9 19.09 9.21 9.12
N LYS A 10 18.72 8.17 9.86
CA LYS A 10 17.93 7.05 9.36
C LYS A 10 16.52 7.49 8.99
N GLU A 11 15.85 8.25 9.84
CA GLU A 11 14.49 8.75 9.57
C GLU A 11 14.45 9.63 8.34
N ARG A 12 15.34 10.62 8.23
CA ARG A 12 15.44 11.48 7.04
C ARG A 12 15.67 10.69 5.76
N LEU A 13 16.50 9.65 5.82
CA LEU A 13 16.76 8.79 4.68
C LEU A 13 15.53 7.98 4.27
N LEU A 14 14.79 7.43 5.23
CA LEU A 14 13.57 6.68 4.97
C LEU A 14 12.41 7.58 4.50
N ASP A 15 12.32 8.83 5.01
CA ASP A 15 11.34 9.80 4.53
C ASP A 15 11.59 10.17 3.06
N ALA A 16 12.85 10.52 2.73
CA ALA A 16 13.24 10.82 1.36
C ALA A 16 13.06 9.62 0.42
N ALA A 17 13.34 8.41 0.89
CA ALA A 17 13.13 7.18 0.13
C ALA A 17 11.64 6.95 -0.15
N ALA A 18 10.79 7.09 0.86
CA ALA A 18 9.34 6.89 0.70
C ALA A 18 8.73 7.87 -0.32
N GLU A 19 9.17 9.13 -0.29
CA GLU A 19 8.73 10.16 -1.24
C GLU A 19 9.24 9.87 -2.67
N LEU A 20 10.56 9.71 -2.83
CA LEU A 20 11.18 9.55 -4.13
C LEU A 20 10.76 8.27 -4.83
N PHE A 21 10.76 7.13 -4.13
CA PHE A 21 10.35 5.86 -4.72
C PHE A 21 8.88 5.86 -5.11
N TYR A 22 8.04 6.55 -4.36
CA TYR A 22 6.63 6.66 -4.69
C TYR A 22 6.37 7.55 -5.92
N ARG A 23 7.10 8.68 -6.04
CA ARG A 23 6.93 9.65 -7.12
C ARG A 23 7.69 9.26 -8.39
N ASP A 24 8.95 8.85 -8.24
CA ASP A 24 9.91 8.72 -9.35
C ASP A 24 10.25 7.24 -9.66
N GLY A 25 9.68 6.28 -8.89
CA GLY A 25 9.91 4.84 -9.06
C GLY A 25 11.19 4.31 -8.41
N VAL A 26 11.40 3.00 -8.48
CA VAL A 26 12.49 2.30 -7.78
C VAL A 26 13.87 2.50 -8.42
N SER A 27 13.93 3.02 -9.64
CA SER A 27 15.18 3.20 -10.41
C SER A 27 16.02 4.38 -9.99
N ILE A 28 15.55 5.24 -9.07
CA ILE A 28 16.31 6.43 -8.61
C ILE A 28 17.69 6.05 -8.10
N GLY A 29 18.69 6.93 -8.39
CA GLY A 29 20.07 6.71 -7.97
C GLY A 29 20.31 7.07 -6.51
N VAL A 30 21.34 6.46 -5.91
CA VAL A 30 21.80 6.75 -4.53
C VAL A 30 22.11 8.25 -4.34
N GLU A 31 22.59 8.94 -5.36
CA GLU A 31 22.91 10.37 -5.28
C GLU A 31 21.66 11.23 -5.08
N ALA A 32 20.59 10.94 -5.82
CA ALA A 32 19.33 11.63 -5.67
C ALA A 32 18.73 11.39 -4.29
N LEU A 33 18.72 10.14 -3.83
CA LEU A 33 18.27 9.76 -2.50
C LEU A 33 19.02 10.48 -1.38
N CYS A 34 20.37 10.44 -1.42
CA CYS A 34 21.20 11.09 -0.39
C CYS A 34 21.04 12.62 -0.41
N ARG A 35 20.92 13.23 -1.59
CA ARG A 35 20.70 14.67 -1.73
C ARG A 35 19.36 15.10 -1.13
N THR A 36 18.27 14.40 -1.42
CA THR A 36 16.94 14.70 -0.88
C THR A 36 16.91 14.51 0.64
N ALA A 37 17.52 13.44 1.15
CA ALA A 37 17.62 13.17 2.58
C ALA A 37 18.55 14.14 3.33
N GLY A 38 19.38 14.90 2.64
CA GLY A 38 20.43 15.73 3.25
C GLY A 38 21.47 14.91 4.00
N VAL A 39 21.83 13.72 3.47
CA VAL A 39 22.82 12.81 4.08
C VAL A 39 23.95 12.50 3.11
N SER A 40 25.13 12.12 3.62
CA SER A 40 26.23 11.66 2.77
C SER A 40 26.01 10.20 2.34
N LYS A 41 26.57 9.81 1.17
CA LYS A 41 26.59 8.40 0.75
C LYS A 41 27.25 7.51 1.83
N ARG A 42 28.32 8.00 2.47
CA ARG A 42 29.00 7.29 3.57
C ARG A 42 28.02 7.02 4.73
N SER A 43 27.24 8.02 5.13
CA SER A 43 26.26 7.86 6.21
C SER A 43 25.15 6.89 5.84
N MET A 44 24.70 6.90 4.57
CA MET A 44 23.74 5.91 4.08
C MET A 44 24.29 4.48 4.18
N TYR A 45 25.52 4.25 3.67
CA TYR A 45 26.16 2.92 3.69
C TYR A 45 26.59 2.45 5.08
N GLN A 46 26.66 3.34 6.07
CA GLN A 46 26.80 2.96 7.48
C GLN A 46 25.50 2.42 8.10
N LEU A 47 24.36 2.77 7.53
CA LEU A 47 23.02 2.39 8.03
C LEU A 47 22.39 1.25 7.24
N PHE A 48 22.68 1.15 5.95
CA PHE A 48 22.12 0.19 5.02
C PHE A 48 23.20 -0.33 4.06
N ALA A 49 23.23 -1.62 3.80
CA ALA A 49 24.24 -2.21 2.92
C ALA A 49 24.03 -1.81 1.45
N SER A 50 22.78 -1.50 1.05
CA SER A 50 22.44 -1.14 -0.32
C SER A 50 21.29 -0.13 -0.40
N LYS A 51 21.07 0.43 -1.59
CA LYS A 51 19.87 1.21 -1.92
C LYS A 51 18.60 0.33 -1.78
N ASP A 52 18.71 -0.94 -2.13
CA ASP A 52 17.59 -1.87 -2.12
C ASP A 52 17.10 -2.17 -0.70
N GLU A 53 18.02 -2.19 0.27
CA GLU A 53 17.66 -2.25 1.69
C GLU A 53 16.96 -0.96 2.17
N VAL A 54 17.38 0.21 1.67
CA VAL A 54 16.67 1.47 1.97
C VAL A 54 15.25 1.43 1.42
N LEU A 55 15.07 0.95 0.18
CA LEU A 55 13.75 0.77 -0.42
C LEU A 55 12.88 -0.17 0.40
N ALA A 56 13.40 -1.34 0.77
CA ALA A 56 12.69 -2.31 1.59
C ALA A 56 12.26 -1.70 2.93
N ALA A 57 13.19 -1.07 3.65
CA ALA A 57 12.93 -0.44 4.95
C ALA A 57 11.93 0.73 4.84
N SER A 58 11.93 1.49 3.73
CA SER A 58 10.95 2.57 3.51
C SER A 58 9.54 2.02 3.29
N LEU A 59 9.39 0.93 2.53
CA LEU A 59 8.11 0.25 2.34
C LEU A 59 7.61 -0.41 3.64
N GLU A 60 8.51 -1.06 4.39
CA GLU A 60 8.18 -1.67 5.68
C GLU A 60 7.65 -0.63 6.67
N ARG A 61 8.32 0.54 6.75
CA ARG A 61 7.88 1.65 7.60
C ARG A 61 6.52 2.23 7.15
N ARG A 62 6.25 2.26 5.84
CA ARG A 62 5.00 2.77 5.28
C ARG A 62 3.81 1.82 5.50
N ALA A 63 4.07 0.51 5.59
CA ALA A 63 3.02 -0.50 5.59
C ALA A 63 1.96 -0.33 6.68
N PRO A 64 2.29 -0.06 7.96
CA PRO A 64 1.28 0.13 9.00
C PRO A 64 0.38 1.34 8.75
N GLY A 65 0.95 2.47 8.34
CA GLY A 65 0.19 3.69 8.04
C GLY A 65 -0.72 3.53 6.82
N TYR A 66 -0.25 2.83 5.80
CA TYR A 66 -1.07 2.54 4.61
C TYR A 66 -2.22 1.57 4.95
N ALA A 67 -1.97 0.54 5.74
CA ALA A 67 -3.01 -0.37 6.21
C ALA A 67 -4.07 0.38 7.04
N ALA A 68 -3.64 1.22 7.99
CA ALA A 68 -4.54 2.01 8.82
C ALA A 68 -5.42 2.99 8.02
N GLN A 69 -4.98 3.46 6.86
CA GLN A 69 -5.81 4.28 5.96
C GLN A 69 -6.94 3.47 5.30
N LEU A 70 -6.77 2.17 5.13
CA LEU A 70 -7.73 1.28 4.50
C LEU A 70 -8.65 0.58 5.51
N GLU A 71 -8.25 0.48 6.77
CA GLU A 71 -8.98 -0.21 7.83
C GLU A 71 -9.97 0.71 8.55
N PRO A 72 -11.13 0.20 9.00
CA PRO A 72 -12.12 1.00 9.71
C PRO A 72 -11.69 1.45 11.12
N GLY A 73 -10.60 0.91 11.67
CA GLY A 73 -10.07 1.26 12.99
C GLY A 73 -11.06 0.99 14.12
N GLU A 74 -11.27 1.97 15.00
CA GLU A 74 -12.19 1.85 16.16
C GLU A 74 -13.65 1.58 15.77
N ARG A 75 -14.01 1.74 14.50
CA ARG A 75 -15.36 1.47 13.99
C ARG A 75 -15.56 0.03 13.54
N GLU A 76 -14.53 -0.79 13.57
CA GLU A 76 -14.56 -2.16 13.03
C GLU A 76 -15.68 -3.00 13.67
N ASP A 77 -15.80 -2.94 14.99
CA ASP A 77 -16.82 -3.71 15.74
C ASP A 77 -18.26 -3.33 15.42
N ALA A 78 -18.48 -2.11 14.89
CA ALA A 78 -19.79 -1.62 14.52
C ALA A 78 -20.21 -1.97 13.08
N LEU A 79 -19.29 -2.51 12.28
CA LEU A 79 -19.51 -2.82 10.87
C LEU A 79 -19.69 -4.32 10.65
N THR A 80 -20.62 -4.67 9.76
CA THR A 80 -20.73 -6.04 9.26
C THR A 80 -19.50 -6.42 8.41
N PRO A 81 -19.20 -7.72 8.22
CA PRO A 81 -18.12 -8.16 7.34
C PRO A 81 -18.21 -7.57 5.93
N ARG A 82 -19.41 -7.44 5.40
CA ARG A 82 -19.68 -6.79 4.11
C ARG A 82 -19.25 -5.32 4.12
N GLU A 83 -19.66 -4.57 5.13
CA GLU A 83 -19.34 -3.16 5.27
C GLU A 83 -17.82 -2.94 5.46
N ARG A 84 -17.14 -3.83 6.19
CA ARG A 84 -15.67 -3.77 6.34
C ARG A 84 -14.97 -3.95 5.00
N ILE A 85 -15.41 -4.89 4.15
CA ILE A 85 -14.86 -5.07 2.81
C ILE A 85 -15.11 -3.81 1.96
N LEU A 86 -16.35 -3.30 1.91
CA LEU A 86 -16.69 -2.10 1.14
C LEU A 86 -15.91 -0.87 1.62
N TYR A 87 -15.71 -0.72 2.93
CA TYR A 87 -14.94 0.36 3.51
C TYR A 87 -13.53 0.46 2.92
N VAL A 88 -12.82 -0.66 2.74
CA VAL A 88 -11.49 -0.68 2.13
C VAL A 88 -11.51 -0.02 0.75
N PHE A 89 -12.51 -0.33 -0.08
CA PHE A 89 -12.63 0.23 -1.42
C PHE A 89 -13.07 1.69 -1.41
N GLU A 90 -13.94 2.09 -0.50
CA GLU A 90 -14.29 3.49 -0.28
C GLU A 90 -13.07 4.34 0.11
N GLN A 91 -12.20 3.80 1.00
CA GLN A 91 -10.97 4.50 1.35
C GLN A 91 -9.98 4.52 0.17
N ALA A 92 -9.87 3.43 -0.60
CA ALA A 92 -9.03 3.40 -1.79
C ALA A 92 -9.49 4.43 -2.85
N GLU A 93 -10.79 4.59 -3.03
CA GLU A 93 -11.36 5.64 -3.90
C GLU A 93 -11.04 7.05 -3.38
N LYS A 94 -11.19 7.30 -2.08
CA LYS A 94 -10.82 8.60 -1.47
C LYS A 94 -9.33 8.91 -1.65
N LEU A 95 -8.47 7.94 -1.38
CA LEU A 95 -7.02 8.09 -1.58
C LEU A 95 -6.69 8.35 -3.05
N SER A 96 -7.40 7.71 -3.98
CA SER A 96 -7.16 7.89 -5.41
C SER A 96 -7.55 9.27 -5.94
N ALA A 97 -8.36 10.02 -5.21
CA ALA A 97 -8.74 11.39 -5.55
C ALA A 97 -7.71 12.44 -5.10
N GLU A 98 -6.71 12.04 -4.31
CA GLU A 98 -5.64 12.95 -3.89
C GLU A 98 -4.75 13.32 -5.09
N PRO A 99 -4.35 14.60 -5.21
CA PRO A 99 -3.60 15.08 -6.39
C PRO A 99 -2.28 14.34 -6.66
N ASP A 100 -1.62 13.87 -5.59
CA ASP A 100 -0.31 13.21 -5.65
C ASP A 100 -0.42 11.67 -5.63
N TYR A 101 -1.61 11.12 -5.85
CA TYR A 101 -1.81 9.68 -5.84
C TYR A 101 -1.15 9.01 -7.04
N GLN A 102 -0.23 8.07 -6.77
CA GLN A 102 0.52 7.31 -7.78
C GLN A 102 0.17 5.79 -7.73
N GLY A 103 -0.96 5.43 -7.10
CA GLY A 103 -1.35 4.05 -6.93
C GLY A 103 -0.85 3.40 -5.64
N CYS A 104 -1.01 2.09 -5.56
CA CYS A 104 -0.53 1.31 -4.42
C CYS A 104 1.01 1.19 -4.46
N PRO A 105 1.76 1.68 -3.46
CA PRO A 105 3.22 1.66 -3.47
C PRO A 105 3.80 0.23 -3.48
N PHE A 106 3.10 -0.72 -2.90
CA PHE A 106 3.52 -2.12 -2.86
C PHE A 106 3.33 -2.80 -4.23
N LEU A 107 2.23 -2.52 -4.92
CA LEU A 107 2.03 -3.01 -6.29
C LEU A 107 3.05 -2.39 -7.24
N ALA A 108 3.28 -1.08 -7.16
CA ALA A 108 4.27 -0.38 -7.98
C ALA A 108 5.66 -1.01 -7.83
N ALA A 109 6.14 -1.22 -6.61
CA ALA A 109 7.42 -1.85 -6.34
C ALA A 109 7.51 -3.26 -6.99
N LEU A 110 6.48 -4.10 -6.87
CA LEU A 110 6.46 -5.44 -7.47
C LEU A 110 6.50 -5.41 -9.00
N VAL A 111 5.77 -4.48 -9.62
CA VAL A 111 5.70 -4.34 -11.08
C VAL A 111 7.01 -3.82 -11.66
N GLU A 112 7.68 -2.89 -10.97
CA GLU A 112 8.94 -2.31 -11.44
C GLU A 112 10.14 -3.25 -11.22
N LEU A 113 10.25 -3.88 -10.04
CA LEU A 113 11.39 -4.72 -9.68
C LEU A 113 11.43 -6.02 -10.48
N LYS A 114 10.29 -6.70 -10.68
CA LYS A 114 10.17 -7.99 -11.39
C LYS A 114 11.06 -9.10 -10.85
N ASP A 115 11.62 -8.91 -9.66
CA ASP A 115 12.47 -9.86 -8.96
C ASP A 115 11.79 -10.28 -7.65
N PRO A 116 11.34 -11.53 -7.54
CA PRO A 116 10.65 -12.01 -6.34
C PRO A 116 11.56 -12.09 -5.11
N GLU A 117 12.87 -12.23 -5.27
CA GLU A 117 13.82 -12.33 -4.16
C GLU A 117 14.35 -10.96 -3.69
N HIS A 118 14.04 -9.90 -4.42
CA HIS A 118 14.45 -8.55 -4.03
C HIS A 118 13.86 -8.19 -2.65
N PRO A 119 14.64 -7.61 -1.71
CA PRO A 119 14.18 -7.32 -0.34
C PRO A 119 12.87 -6.51 -0.31
N ALA A 120 12.74 -5.50 -1.18
CA ALA A 120 11.52 -4.71 -1.27
C ALA A 120 10.32 -5.49 -1.84
N SER A 121 10.56 -6.47 -2.74
CA SER A 121 9.50 -7.36 -3.24
C SER A 121 8.97 -8.27 -2.14
N VAL A 122 9.82 -8.74 -1.25
CA VAL A 122 9.41 -9.55 -0.08
C VAL A 122 8.49 -8.73 0.84
N VAL A 123 8.87 -7.50 1.16
CA VAL A 123 8.06 -6.58 1.98
C VAL A 123 6.73 -6.28 1.29
N ALA A 124 6.77 -5.97 -0.01
CA ALA A 124 5.57 -5.63 -0.78
C ALA A 124 4.58 -6.80 -0.86
N ARG A 125 5.07 -8.03 -1.11
CA ARG A 125 4.23 -9.24 -1.08
C ARG A 125 3.59 -9.45 0.27
N THR A 126 4.36 -9.34 1.35
CA THR A 126 3.84 -9.47 2.72
C THR A 126 2.69 -8.49 2.99
N ALA A 127 2.82 -7.24 2.54
CA ALA A 127 1.74 -6.26 2.68
C ALA A 127 0.48 -6.66 1.88
N LYS A 128 0.67 -7.16 0.64
CA LYS A 128 -0.45 -7.63 -0.21
C LYS A 128 -1.12 -8.88 0.37
N GLU A 129 -0.34 -9.83 0.89
CA GLU A 129 -0.85 -11.04 1.53
C GLU A 129 -1.66 -10.74 2.80
N ARG A 130 -1.26 -9.73 3.59
CA ARG A 130 -2.02 -9.26 4.75
C ARG A 130 -3.39 -8.73 4.34
N LEU A 131 -3.46 -7.87 3.33
CA LEU A 131 -4.73 -7.34 2.82
C LEU A 131 -5.62 -8.46 2.29
N GLN A 132 -5.07 -9.40 1.49
CA GLN A 132 -5.83 -10.55 1.00
C GLN A 132 -6.33 -11.42 2.14
N SER A 133 -5.52 -11.64 3.17
CA SER A 133 -5.92 -12.40 4.36
C SER A 133 -7.06 -11.73 5.12
N ALA A 134 -7.04 -10.40 5.23
CA ALA A 134 -8.14 -9.62 5.82
C ALA A 134 -9.43 -9.81 5.00
N PHE A 135 -9.38 -9.66 3.69
CA PHE A 135 -10.54 -9.93 2.82
C PHE A 135 -11.08 -11.35 2.98
N ARG A 136 -10.19 -12.35 3.01
CA ARG A 136 -10.58 -13.74 3.20
C ARG A 136 -11.26 -13.97 4.55
N SER A 137 -10.77 -13.34 5.62
CA SER A 137 -11.37 -13.43 6.95
C SER A 137 -12.79 -12.84 6.96
N GLN A 138 -12.94 -11.63 6.41
CA GLN A 138 -14.23 -10.95 6.32
C GLN A 138 -15.21 -11.72 5.40
N ALA A 139 -14.73 -12.25 4.28
CA ALA A 139 -15.55 -13.07 3.38
C ALA A 139 -16.07 -14.34 4.08
N ARG A 140 -15.22 -15.00 4.88
CA ARG A 140 -15.62 -16.19 5.65
C ARG A 140 -16.64 -15.83 6.73
N GLU A 141 -16.40 -14.77 7.49
CA GLU A 141 -17.30 -14.27 8.54
C GLU A 141 -18.66 -13.86 7.95
N GLY A 142 -18.67 -13.22 6.79
CA GLY A 142 -19.86 -12.80 6.06
C GLY A 142 -20.58 -13.93 5.30
N GLY A 143 -20.16 -15.19 5.45
CA GLY A 143 -20.84 -16.36 4.87
C GLY A 143 -20.59 -16.59 3.38
N ALA A 144 -19.51 -16.07 2.81
CA ALA A 144 -19.16 -16.30 1.40
C ALA A 144 -19.11 -17.78 1.05
N ARG A 145 -19.65 -18.16 -0.12
CA ARG A 145 -19.61 -19.55 -0.63
C ARG A 145 -18.19 -20.06 -0.86
N ASP A 146 -17.30 -19.20 -1.33
CA ASP A 146 -15.88 -19.47 -1.53
C ASP A 146 -15.06 -18.26 -1.10
N PRO A 147 -14.67 -18.17 0.18
CA PRO A 147 -13.89 -17.05 0.72
C PRO A 147 -12.50 -16.90 0.10
N GLU A 148 -11.90 -18.01 -0.35
CA GLU A 148 -10.58 -17.98 -0.99
C GLU A 148 -10.66 -17.35 -2.37
N LEU A 149 -11.57 -17.81 -3.20
CA LEU A 149 -11.80 -17.22 -4.54
C LEU A 149 -12.20 -15.76 -4.42
N LEU A 150 -13.15 -15.43 -3.52
CA LEU A 150 -13.63 -14.06 -3.35
C LEU A 150 -12.50 -13.12 -2.92
N SER A 151 -11.64 -13.53 -1.97
CA SER A 151 -10.50 -12.69 -1.54
C SER A 151 -9.53 -12.41 -2.69
N ARG A 152 -9.28 -13.37 -3.57
CA ARG A 152 -8.44 -13.19 -4.77
C ARG A 152 -9.08 -12.24 -5.79
N GLN A 153 -10.39 -12.35 -5.99
CA GLN A 153 -11.14 -11.45 -6.87
C GLN A 153 -11.13 -10.01 -6.35
N LEU A 154 -11.31 -9.82 -5.02
CA LEU A 154 -11.20 -8.51 -4.37
C LEU A 154 -9.81 -7.91 -4.55
N MET A 155 -8.74 -8.71 -4.42
CA MET A 155 -7.38 -8.25 -4.69
C MET A 155 -7.17 -7.82 -6.14
N LEU A 156 -7.73 -8.54 -7.12
CA LEU A 156 -7.66 -8.15 -8.54
C LEU A 156 -8.33 -6.80 -8.78
N ILE A 157 -9.50 -6.56 -8.17
CA ILE A 157 -10.19 -5.26 -8.28
C ILE A 157 -9.36 -4.17 -7.62
N PHE A 158 -8.85 -4.40 -6.40
CA PHE A 158 -8.03 -3.44 -5.67
C PHE A 158 -6.77 -3.03 -6.44
N ASP A 159 -6.06 -4.00 -6.98
CA ASP A 159 -4.83 -3.78 -7.74
C ASP A 159 -5.10 -3.09 -9.07
N GLY A 160 -6.13 -3.53 -9.79
CA GLY A 160 -6.55 -2.90 -11.04
C GLY A 160 -6.99 -1.45 -10.86
N ALA A 161 -7.80 -1.18 -9.84
CA ALA A 161 -8.26 0.17 -9.49
C ALA A 161 -7.08 1.08 -9.10
N SER A 162 -6.21 0.59 -8.21
CA SER A 162 -5.02 1.35 -7.78
C SER A 162 -4.09 1.69 -8.93
N ALA A 163 -3.87 0.74 -9.86
CA ALA A 163 -3.01 0.96 -11.03
C ALA A 163 -3.64 1.95 -12.03
N ARG A 164 -4.94 1.85 -12.30
CA ARG A 164 -5.64 2.74 -13.23
C ARG A 164 -5.70 4.18 -12.72
N ALA A 165 -6.04 4.36 -11.45
CA ALA A 165 -6.08 5.67 -10.82
C ALA A 165 -4.67 6.29 -10.72
N GLY A 166 -3.66 5.52 -10.28
CA GLY A 166 -2.27 6.00 -10.20
C GLY A 166 -1.64 6.32 -11.55
N ALA A 167 -2.11 5.68 -12.63
CA ALA A 167 -1.72 6.02 -14.01
C ALA A 167 -2.58 7.16 -14.62
N HIS A 168 -3.47 7.77 -13.85
CA HIS A 168 -4.38 8.84 -14.27
C HIS A 168 -5.24 8.48 -15.50
N ILE A 169 -5.62 7.20 -15.63
CA ILE A 169 -6.45 6.72 -16.75
C ILE A 169 -7.91 7.12 -16.54
N GLU A 170 -8.38 7.04 -15.28
CA GLU A 170 -9.74 7.41 -14.87
C GLU A 170 -9.82 7.72 -13.39
N THR A 171 -10.86 8.45 -12.98
CA THR A 171 -11.28 8.58 -11.58
C THR A 171 -12.12 7.36 -11.19
N LEU A 172 -12.05 6.95 -9.93
CA LEU A 172 -12.78 5.76 -9.48
C LEU A 172 -14.26 6.04 -9.16
N ASP A 173 -14.58 7.20 -8.62
CA ASP A 173 -15.93 7.78 -8.43
C ASP A 173 -17.06 6.75 -8.11
N GLY A 174 -16.83 5.85 -7.15
CA GLY A 174 -17.76 4.80 -6.78
C GLY A 174 -17.68 3.54 -7.66
N LEU A 175 -16.83 3.51 -8.68
CA LEU A 175 -16.73 2.38 -9.62
C LEU A 175 -16.31 1.08 -8.91
N THR A 176 -15.29 1.15 -8.05
CA THR A 176 -14.80 -0.05 -7.34
C THR A 176 -15.79 -0.51 -6.29
N THR A 177 -16.37 0.42 -5.54
CA THR A 177 -17.39 0.12 -4.52
C THR A 177 -18.62 -0.55 -5.14
N ALA A 178 -19.13 -0.05 -6.27
CA ALA A 178 -20.25 -0.66 -6.99
C ALA A 178 -19.90 -2.06 -7.53
N THR A 179 -18.70 -2.22 -8.10
CA THR A 179 -18.21 -3.49 -8.63
C THR A 179 -18.09 -4.53 -7.50
N VAL A 180 -17.50 -4.14 -6.38
CA VAL A 180 -17.32 -5.00 -5.21
C VAL A 180 -18.67 -5.36 -4.59
N ALA A 181 -19.61 -4.43 -4.47
CA ALA A 181 -20.96 -4.73 -3.97
C ALA A 181 -21.66 -5.82 -4.81
N THR A 182 -21.52 -5.76 -6.14
CA THR A 182 -22.03 -6.78 -7.05
C THR A 182 -21.34 -8.14 -6.83
N LEU A 183 -20.04 -8.13 -6.67
CA LEU A 183 -19.25 -9.33 -6.40
C LEU A 183 -19.62 -9.98 -5.06
N LEU A 184 -19.80 -9.18 -4.00
CA LEU A 184 -20.21 -9.65 -2.68
C LEU A 184 -21.60 -10.31 -2.73
N ASN A 185 -22.56 -9.69 -3.44
CA ASN A 185 -23.89 -10.29 -3.66
C ASN A 185 -23.77 -11.65 -4.38
N ALA A 186 -22.99 -11.71 -5.46
CA ALA A 186 -22.73 -12.95 -6.18
C ALA A 186 -21.98 -13.99 -5.33
N GLY A 187 -21.13 -13.57 -4.42
CA GLY A 187 -20.40 -14.42 -3.47
C GLY A 187 -21.22 -14.92 -2.28
N GLY A 188 -22.39 -14.31 -2.02
CA GLY A 188 -23.28 -14.67 -0.92
C GLY A 188 -22.88 -14.00 0.41
N VAL A 189 -22.17 -12.89 0.39
CA VAL A 189 -21.81 -12.11 1.58
C VAL A 189 -22.96 -11.16 1.93
N ALA A 190 -23.52 -11.36 3.11
CA ALA A 190 -24.62 -10.56 3.66
C ALA A 190 -24.10 -9.29 4.39
#